data_08814e4c64729b764bc346b43f15e1a2
#
_entry.id   08814e4c64729b764bc346b43f15e1a2
#
_cell.length_a   1.000
_cell.length_b   1.000
_cell.length_c   1.000
_cell.angle_alpha   90.00
_cell.angle_beta   90.00
_cell.angle_gamma   90.00
#
_symmetry.space_group_name_H-M   'P 1'
#
loop_
_entity.id
_entity.type
_entity.pdbx_description
1 polymer ?
#
loop_
_entity_poly.entity_id
_entity_poly.type
_entity_poly.pdbx_seq_one_letter_code
_entity_poly.pdbx_strand_id
1 'polypeptide(L)'
;DDHPTPEQLDALYTALSNWGRWGADDELGALNFLTPERRAAAGALVRSGLTESLAHDFPVNPSPETPSPAHHHMLASGDARDSNGIPGYEASRDYIGTEVHGMGITHLDALCHMFVRGEMYNGRPAGDVKSTGALSNTVMATADGLAGRGVLLVIPRGRVV
;
A
#
# COMPACT_ATOMS: atom_id res chain seq x y z
N ASP A 1 -2.84 -30.66 -9.44
CA ASP A 1 -2.30 -29.49 -8.70
C ASP A 1 -2.02 -28.39 -9.71
N ASP A 2 -2.83 -27.32 -9.64
CA ASP A 2 -2.73 -26.15 -10.54
C ASP A 2 -1.65 -25.13 -10.08
N HIS A 3 -0.73 -25.55 -9.23
CA HIS A 3 0.32 -24.67 -8.75
C HIS A 3 1.56 -24.73 -9.66
N PRO A 4 2.15 -23.59 -10.03
CA PRO A 4 3.35 -23.59 -10.85
C PRO A 4 4.52 -24.24 -10.11
N THR A 5 5.37 -24.98 -10.85
CA THR A 5 6.61 -25.53 -10.30
C THR A 5 7.63 -24.41 -10.02
N PRO A 6 8.68 -24.65 -9.20
CA PRO A 6 9.74 -23.68 -8.99
C PRO A 6 10.38 -23.19 -10.29
N GLU A 7 10.60 -24.07 -11.26
CA GLU A 7 11.17 -23.74 -12.56
C GLU A 7 10.24 -22.84 -13.40
N GLN A 8 8.92 -23.11 -13.33
CA GLN A 8 7.92 -22.27 -13.98
C GLN A 8 7.87 -20.88 -13.34
N LEU A 9 7.98 -20.78 -12.00
CA LEU A 9 8.07 -19.50 -11.30
C LEU A 9 9.33 -18.73 -11.71
N ASP A 10 10.48 -19.39 -11.79
CA ASP A 10 11.73 -18.80 -12.23
C ASP A 10 11.65 -18.23 -13.66
N ALA A 11 11.03 -18.98 -14.56
CA ALA A 11 10.78 -18.53 -15.93
C ALA A 11 9.86 -17.28 -15.96
N LEU A 12 8.83 -17.25 -15.11
CA LEU A 12 7.94 -16.09 -14.97
C LEU A 12 8.68 -14.86 -14.43
N TYR A 13 9.51 -15.02 -13.41
CA TYR A 13 10.34 -13.91 -12.90
C TYR A 13 11.18 -13.28 -14.00
N THR A 14 11.81 -14.10 -14.82
CA THR A 14 12.62 -13.61 -15.93
C THR A 14 11.78 -12.94 -17.01
N ALA A 15 10.68 -13.58 -17.42
CA ALA A 15 9.84 -13.10 -18.51
C ALA A 15 9.06 -11.82 -18.18
N LEU A 16 8.69 -11.63 -16.90
CA LEU A 16 7.89 -10.50 -16.44
C LEU A 16 8.71 -9.39 -15.79
N SER A 17 10.04 -9.58 -15.64
CA SER A 17 10.93 -8.56 -15.07
C SER A 17 10.93 -7.29 -15.93
N ASN A 18 10.75 -6.16 -15.27
CA ASN A 18 10.88 -4.84 -15.87
C ASN A 18 12.08 -4.06 -15.31
N TRP A 19 13.01 -4.76 -14.65
CA TRP A 19 14.21 -4.16 -14.10
C TRP A 19 15.03 -3.47 -15.18
N GLY A 20 15.58 -2.31 -14.85
CA GLY A 20 16.36 -1.49 -15.77
C GLY A 20 15.56 -0.78 -16.87
N ARG A 21 14.26 -1.04 -16.98
CA ARG A 21 13.40 -0.45 -18.03
C ARG A 21 13.39 1.09 -17.99
N TRP A 22 13.45 1.66 -16.80
CA TRP A 22 13.45 3.11 -16.55
C TRP A 22 14.77 3.61 -15.97
N GLY A 23 15.85 2.82 -16.11
CA GLY A 23 17.17 3.11 -15.57
C GLY A 23 17.45 2.39 -14.27
N ALA A 24 18.74 2.28 -13.94
CA ALA A 24 19.19 1.54 -12.76
C ALA A 24 18.78 2.21 -11.43
N ASP A 25 18.62 3.53 -11.45
CA ASP A 25 18.27 4.31 -10.26
C ASP A 25 16.74 4.44 -10.04
N ASP A 26 15.92 3.89 -10.94
CA ASP A 26 14.47 3.97 -10.82
C ASP A 26 13.96 3.26 -9.56
N GLU A 27 13.03 3.91 -8.86
CA GLU A 27 12.35 3.40 -7.66
C GLU A 27 10.81 3.40 -7.81
N LEU A 28 10.30 3.74 -8.99
CA LEU A 28 8.86 3.80 -9.28
C LEU A 28 8.33 2.53 -9.96
N GLY A 29 9.18 1.82 -10.70
CA GLY A 29 8.76 0.64 -11.43
C GLY A 29 7.59 0.93 -12.38
N ALA A 30 6.54 0.11 -12.35
CA ALA A 30 5.38 0.28 -13.21
C ALA A 30 4.62 1.60 -13.00
N LEU A 31 4.82 2.30 -11.88
CA LEU A 31 4.22 3.61 -11.63
C LEU A 31 4.73 4.69 -12.60
N ASN A 32 5.86 4.47 -13.27
CA ASN A 32 6.33 5.30 -14.37
C ASN A 32 5.33 5.40 -15.54
N PHE A 33 4.38 4.46 -15.63
CA PHE A 33 3.29 4.56 -16.60
C PHE A 33 2.23 5.60 -16.23
N LEU A 34 2.20 6.10 -15.00
CA LEU A 34 1.29 7.16 -14.57
C LEU A 34 1.84 8.54 -14.95
N THR A 35 1.98 8.79 -16.25
CA THR A 35 2.45 10.08 -16.77
C THR A 35 1.45 11.20 -16.49
N PRO A 36 1.87 12.49 -16.54
CA PRO A 36 0.96 13.62 -16.41
C PRO A 36 -0.24 13.55 -17.36
N GLU A 37 -0.02 13.14 -18.61
CA GLU A 37 -1.07 13.01 -19.61
C GLU A 37 -2.08 11.93 -19.25
N ARG A 38 -1.62 10.79 -18.73
CA ARG A 38 -2.50 9.71 -18.25
C ARG A 38 -3.29 10.10 -17.01
N ARG A 39 -2.68 10.88 -16.09
CA ARG A 39 -3.37 11.44 -14.93
C ARG A 39 -4.46 12.42 -15.35
N ALA A 40 -4.16 13.33 -16.29
CA ALA A 40 -5.15 14.25 -16.85
C ALA A 40 -6.30 13.53 -17.54
N ALA A 41 -5.98 12.49 -18.36
CA ALA A 41 -6.98 11.65 -19.00
C ALA A 41 -7.85 10.90 -17.99
N ALA A 42 -7.28 10.41 -16.90
CA ALA A 42 -8.04 9.76 -15.81
C ALA A 42 -8.99 10.75 -15.12
N GLY A 43 -8.53 11.98 -14.83
CA GLY A 43 -9.36 13.04 -14.28
C GLY A 43 -10.57 13.39 -15.17
N ALA A 44 -10.39 13.35 -16.49
CA ALA A 44 -11.47 13.58 -17.46
C ALA A 44 -12.56 12.48 -17.47
N LEU A 45 -12.34 11.34 -16.84
CA LEU A 45 -13.35 10.28 -16.66
C LEU A 45 -14.37 10.59 -15.58
N VAL A 46 -14.09 11.51 -14.68
CA VAL A 46 -15.01 11.92 -13.61
C VAL A 46 -16.23 12.61 -14.22
N ARG A 47 -17.42 12.08 -14.00
CA ARG A 47 -18.69 12.60 -14.56
C ARG A 47 -19.68 13.02 -13.50
N SER A 48 -19.88 12.21 -12.47
CA SER A 48 -20.87 12.43 -11.42
C SER A 48 -20.30 13.11 -10.17
N GLY A 49 -18.98 13.04 -9.97
CA GLY A 49 -18.32 13.46 -8.74
C GLY A 49 -18.59 12.54 -7.54
N LEU A 50 -19.28 11.42 -7.73
CA LEU A 50 -19.44 10.41 -6.69
C LEU A 50 -18.09 9.74 -6.41
N THR A 51 -17.82 9.50 -5.14
CA THR A 51 -16.63 8.81 -4.67
C THR A 51 -17.02 7.58 -3.87
N GLU A 52 -16.29 6.49 -4.08
CA GLU A 52 -16.45 5.25 -3.34
C GLU A 52 -15.13 4.88 -2.70
N SER A 53 -15.13 4.61 -1.40
CA SER A 53 -13.97 4.07 -0.72
C SER A 53 -13.85 2.58 -1.04
N LEU A 54 -12.67 2.15 -1.47
CA LEU A 54 -12.33 0.73 -1.60
C LEU A 54 -11.50 0.24 -0.41
N ALA A 55 -11.25 1.09 0.58
CA ALA A 55 -10.57 0.71 1.80
C ALA A 55 -11.50 -0.04 2.74
N HIS A 56 -10.98 -1.06 3.41
CA HIS A 56 -11.61 -1.66 4.57
C HIS A 56 -11.49 -0.73 5.77
N ASP A 57 -12.45 -0.81 6.69
CA ASP A 57 -12.30 -0.20 8.02
C ASP A 57 -11.11 -0.83 8.76
N PHE A 58 -10.46 -0.06 9.62
CA PHE A 58 -9.39 -0.61 10.46
C PHE A 58 -9.97 -1.67 11.41
N PRO A 59 -9.57 -2.95 11.31
CA PRO A 59 -10.03 -3.99 12.20
C PRO A 59 -9.44 -3.77 13.61
N VAL A 60 -10.30 -3.59 14.60
CA VAL A 60 -9.90 -3.41 16.01
C VAL A 60 -10.07 -4.69 16.84
N ASN A 61 -10.57 -5.75 16.23
CA ASN A 61 -10.71 -7.08 16.84
C ASN A 61 -9.92 -8.12 16.03
N PRO A 62 -9.31 -9.10 16.70
CA PRO A 62 -8.61 -10.18 16.00
C PRO A 62 -9.56 -10.99 15.09
N SER A 63 -9.05 -11.40 13.93
CA SER A 63 -9.69 -12.35 13.02
C SER A 63 -8.62 -13.25 12.39
N PRO A 64 -8.99 -14.33 11.69
CA PRO A 64 -8.01 -15.14 10.97
C PRO A 64 -7.20 -14.34 9.94
N GLU A 65 -7.81 -13.34 9.31
CA GLU A 65 -7.18 -12.46 8.33
C GLU A 65 -6.35 -11.35 8.98
N THR A 66 -6.65 -11.02 10.24
CA THR A 66 -6.00 -9.95 10.99
C THR A 66 -5.75 -10.40 12.43
N PRO A 67 -4.76 -11.29 12.65
CA PRO A 67 -4.43 -11.76 14.00
C PRO A 67 -3.88 -10.65 14.90
N SER A 68 -3.23 -9.63 14.32
CA SER A 68 -2.75 -8.42 14.99
C SER A 68 -3.58 -7.21 14.55
N PRO A 69 -4.74 -6.94 15.19
CA PRO A 69 -5.60 -5.83 14.80
C PRO A 69 -5.00 -4.47 15.17
N ALA A 70 -5.58 -3.41 14.63
CA ALA A 70 -5.20 -2.06 14.98
C ALA A 70 -5.49 -1.75 16.46
N HIS A 71 -4.55 -1.08 17.11
CA HIS A 71 -4.74 -0.50 18.44
C HIS A 71 -5.26 0.92 18.29
N HIS A 72 -6.48 1.17 18.74
CA HIS A 72 -7.09 2.49 18.74
C HIS A 72 -7.56 2.85 20.14
N HIS A 73 -7.14 4.01 20.65
CA HIS A 73 -7.61 4.54 21.93
C HIS A 73 -7.53 6.06 21.98
N MET A 74 -8.39 6.66 22.79
CA MET A 74 -8.37 8.11 22.98
C MET A 74 -7.20 8.51 23.88
N LEU A 75 -6.50 9.56 23.52
CA LEU A 75 -5.47 10.23 24.31
C LEU A 75 -6.05 11.43 25.08
N ALA A 76 -7.07 12.06 24.53
CA ALA A 76 -7.87 13.11 25.14
C ALA A 76 -9.32 12.98 24.66
N SER A 77 -10.28 13.23 25.55
CA SER A 77 -11.70 13.04 25.25
C SER A 77 -12.57 14.19 25.77
N GLY A 78 -13.74 14.38 25.16
CA GLY A 78 -14.68 15.43 25.55
C GLY A 78 -15.44 15.14 26.86
N ASP A 79 -15.65 13.86 27.20
CA ASP A 79 -16.31 13.45 28.42
C ASP A 79 -15.40 13.60 29.65
N ALA A 80 -14.09 13.46 29.48
CA ALA A 80 -13.10 13.72 30.52
C ALA A 80 -12.72 15.21 30.63
N ARG A 81 -13.18 16.06 29.70
CA ARG A 81 -12.85 17.49 29.61
C ARG A 81 -11.35 17.75 29.63
N ASP A 82 -10.63 17.01 28.83
CA ASP A 82 -9.18 17.13 28.71
C ASP A 82 -8.80 18.48 28.09
N SER A 83 -8.26 19.37 28.95
CA SER A 83 -7.81 20.70 28.52
C SER A 83 -6.49 20.61 27.75
N ASN A 84 -6.40 21.34 26.65
CA ASN A 84 -5.16 21.53 25.90
C ASN A 84 -4.37 22.79 26.30
N GLY A 85 -4.63 23.32 27.52
CA GLY A 85 -3.91 24.44 28.10
C GLY A 85 -4.45 25.84 27.72
N ILE A 86 -5.49 25.93 26.92
CA ILE A 86 -6.16 27.19 26.56
C ILE A 86 -7.53 27.22 27.27
N PRO A 87 -7.80 28.17 28.19
CA PRO A 87 -9.08 28.24 28.89
C PRO A 87 -10.27 28.32 27.94
N GLY A 88 -11.26 27.41 28.14
CA GLY A 88 -12.47 27.35 27.33
C GLY A 88 -12.29 26.64 25.96
N TYR A 89 -11.14 26.07 25.68
CA TYR A 89 -10.88 25.23 24.50
C TYR A 89 -10.52 23.82 24.91
N GLU A 90 -11.25 22.88 24.36
CA GLU A 90 -11.06 21.44 24.58
C GLU A 90 -10.94 20.76 23.22
N ALA A 91 -10.20 19.63 23.16
CA ALA A 91 -10.05 18.86 21.92
C ALA A 91 -9.92 17.37 22.22
N SER A 92 -10.48 16.54 21.36
CA SER A 92 -10.22 15.11 21.37
C SER A 92 -8.96 14.78 20.60
N ARG A 93 -8.24 13.76 21.03
CA ARG A 93 -7.08 13.19 20.37
C ARG A 93 -7.11 11.68 20.54
N ASP A 94 -6.67 10.97 19.51
CA ASP A 94 -6.56 9.52 19.53
C ASP A 94 -5.18 9.05 19.06
N TYR A 95 -4.93 7.78 19.30
CA TYR A 95 -3.78 7.03 18.84
C TYR A 95 -4.27 5.85 18.01
N ILE A 96 -3.65 5.65 16.83
CA ILE A 96 -3.83 4.45 16.03
C ILE A 96 -2.44 3.86 15.76
N GLY A 97 -2.27 2.58 16.07
CA GLY A 97 -1.07 1.82 15.76
C GLY A 97 -1.44 0.47 15.15
N THR A 98 -0.75 0.05 14.10
CA THR A 98 -1.08 -1.20 13.39
C THR A 98 0.09 -1.76 12.60
N GLU A 99 0.11 -3.08 12.47
CA GLU A 99 0.88 -3.77 11.44
C GLU A 99 0.11 -3.67 10.12
N VAL A 100 0.65 -2.92 9.14
CA VAL A 100 -0.09 -2.63 7.90
C VAL A 100 -0.09 -3.80 6.93
N HIS A 101 0.96 -4.63 6.93
CA HIS A 101 1.08 -5.78 6.02
C HIS A 101 0.14 -6.92 6.45
N GLY A 102 -0.53 -7.52 5.47
CA GLY A 102 -1.50 -8.59 5.67
C GLY A 102 -2.77 -8.37 4.86
N MET A 103 -3.80 -9.15 5.15
CA MET A 103 -5.04 -9.17 4.36
C MET A 103 -6.13 -8.24 4.90
N GLY A 104 -6.02 -7.79 6.15
CA GLY A 104 -7.10 -7.08 6.84
C GLY A 104 -7.07 -5.56 6.71
N ILE A 105 -5.94 -4.97 6.30
CA ILE A 105 -5.76 -3.51 6.24
C ILE A 105 -5.41 -3.10 4.81
N THR A 106 -6.17 -2.16 4.27
CA THR A 106 -5.86 -1.59 2.96
C THR A 106 -4.62 -0.72 3.05
N HIS A 107 -3.59 -1.05 2.31
CA HIS A 107 -2.30 -0.37 2.31
C HIS A 107 -1.63 -0.40 0.93
N LEU A 108 -0.55 0.33 0.78
CA LEU A 108 0.33 0.32 -0.38
C LEU A 108 1.70 -0.19 0.02
N ASP A 109 2.11 -1.31 -0.58
CA ASP A 109 3.47 -1.83 -0.42
C ASP A 109 4.46 -1.05 -1.28
N ALA A 110 5.60 -0.73 -0.70
CA ALA A 110 6.75 -0.20 -1.42
C ALA A 110 7.50 -1.33 -2.16
N LEU A 111 8.29 -0.98 -3.18
CA LEU A 111 9.10 -1.96 -3.91
C LEU A 111 10.21 -2.61 -3.05
N CYS A 112 10.48 -2.07 -1.87
CA CYS A 112 11.37 -2.68 -0.88
C CYS A 112 10.68 -3.71 0.03
N HIS A 113 9.36 -3.97 -0.14
CA HIS A 113 8.64 -4.94 0.69
C HIS A 113 8.98 -6.39 0.34
N MET A 114 9.19 -6.70 -0.93
CA MET A 114 9.41 -8.08 -1.39
C MET A 114 10.85 -8.31 -1.86
N PHE A 115 11.40 -9.44 -1.45
CA PHE A 115 12.73 -9.89 -1.84
C PHE A 115 12.64 -11.23 -2.57
N VAL A 116 13.38 -11.35 -3.66
CA VAL A 116 13.56 -12.60 -4.39
C VAL A 116 15.06 -12.85 -4.53
N ARG A 117 15.53 -13.99 -4.02
CA ARG A 117 16.97 -14.38 -4.04
C ARG A 117 17.89 -13.35 -3.39
N GLY A 118 17.41 -12.63 -2.37
CA GLY A 118 18.17 -11.60 -1.67
C GLY A 118 18.20 -10.24 -2.36
N GLU A 119 17.41 -10.06 -3.40
CA GLU A 119 17.29 -8.81 -4.15
C GLU A 119 15.86 -8.31 -4.17
N MET A 120 15.69 -7.00 -4.22
CA MET A 120 14.45 -6.29 -4.48
C MET A 120 14.50 -5.61 -5.85
N TYR A 121 13.48 -4.84 -6.20
CA TYR A 121 13.38 -4.18 -7.50
C TYR A 121 14.70 -3.53 -7.94
N ASN A 122 15.03 -3.69 -9.22
CA ASN A 122 16.28 -3.25 -9.87
C ASN A 122 17.56 -3.90 -9.33
N GLY A 123 17.49 -5.10 -8.74
CA GLY A 123 18.64 -5.83 -8.24
C GLY A 123 19.26 -5.22 -6.99
N ARG A 124 18.55 -4.33 -6.30
CA ARG A 124 19.04 -3.75 -5.04
C ARG A 124 19.02 -4.80 -3.93
N PRO A 125 20.04 -4.85 -3.07
CA PRO A 125 20.14 -5.91 -2.08
C PRO A 125 19.04 -5.80 -1.01
N ALA A 126 18.46 -6.93 -0.61
CA ALA A 126 17.51 -7.01 0.50
C ALA A 126 18.08 -6.41 1.80
N GLY A 127 19.41 -6.48 1.97
CA GLY A 127 20.12 -5.90 3.10
C GLY A 127 20.05 -4.37 3.20
N ASP A 128 19.50 -3.68 2.21
CA ASP A 128 19.23 -2.23 2.27
C ASP A 128 17.97 -1.92 3.09
N VAL A 129 17.14 -2.91 3.38
CA VAL A 129 16.05 -2.76 4.36
C VAL A 129 16.61 -3.07 5.75
N LYS A 130 16.80 -2.01 6.52
CA LYS A 130 17.37 -2.04 7.87
C LYS A 130 16.25 -2.02 8.92
N SER A 131 16.59 -2.35 10.17
CA SER A 131 15.69 -2.18 11.31
C SER A 131 15.24 -0.73 11.56
N THR A 132 15.95 0.23 10.97
CA THR A 132 15.66 1.67 11.04
C THR A 132 14.93 2.21 9.82
N GLY A 133 14.62 1.37 8.84
CA GLY A 133 13.96 1.72 7.59
C GLY A 133 14.74 1.29 6.35
N ALA A 134 14.15 1.43 5.19
CA ALA A 134 14.76 1.10 3.91
C ALA A 134 15.59 2.27 3.37
N LEU A 135 16.72 1.94 2.73
CA LEU A 135 17.62 2.92 2.10
C LEU A 135 17.22 3.24 0.66
N SER A 136 16.44 2.37 0.02
CA SER A 136 15.99 2.52 -1.37
C SER A 136 14.66 1.81 -1.60
N ASN A 137 14.02 2.05 -2.74
CA ASN A 137 12.74 1.46 -3.12
C ASN A 137 11.61 1.72 -2.11
N THR A 138 11.69 2.83 -1.38
CA THR A 138 10.76 3.17 -0.30
C THR A 138 9.44 3.70 -0.85
N VAL A 139 8.39 3.70 -0.02
CA VAL A 139 7.10 4.31 -0.37
C VAL A 139 7.22 5.82 -0.64
N MET A 140 8.29 6.47 -0.21
CA MET A 140 8.55 7.89 -0.47
C MET A 140 8.72 8.21 -1.96
N ALA A 141 9.04 7.21 -2.79
CA ALA A 141 9.01 7.37 -4.25
C ALA A 141 7.62 7.77 -4.78
N THR A 142 6.56 7.55 -4.00
CA THR A 142 5.16 7.90 -4.33
C THR A 142 4.65 9.13 -3.59
N ALA A 143 5.54 9.94 -2.99
CA ALA A 143 5.16 11.11 -2.16
C ALA A 143 4.30 12.14 -2.90
N ASP A 144 4.44 12.24 -4.22
CA ASP A 144 3.60 13.11 -5.08
C ASP A 144 2.15 12.59 -5.24
N GLY A 145 1.84 11.44 -4.64
CA GLY A 145 0.53 10.80 -4.73
C GLY A 145 0.35 9.95 -5.97
N LEU A 146 -0.66 9.10 -5.91
CA LEU A 146 -1.06 8.19 -6.97
C LEU A 146 -2.44 8.57 -7.50
N ALA A 147 -2.52 8.86 -8.78
CA ALA A 147 -3.77 9.10 -9.47
C ALA A 147 -3.75 8.46 -10.85
N GLY A 148 -4.84 7.82 -11.23
CA GLY A 148 -4.89 7.14 -12.51
C GLY A 148 -6.26 6.50 -12.77
N ARG A 149 -6.41 5.90 -13.93
CA ARG A 149 -7.58 5.09 -14.26
C ARG A 149 -7.47 3.73 -13.55
N GLY A 150 -8.47 3.39 -12.75
CA GLY A 150 -8.62 2.05 -12.17
C GLY A 150 -9.35 1.08 -13.10
N VAL A 151 -9.12 -0.21 -12.89
CA VAL A 151 -9.88 -1.31 -13.49
C VAL A 151 -10.36 -2.23 -12.38
N LEU A 152 -11.67 -2.39 -12.27
CA LEU A 152 -12.26 -3.33 -11.31
C LEU A 152 -12.34 -4.73 -11.94
N LEU A 153 -11.60 -5.68 -11.38
CA LEU A 153 -11.67 -7.09 -11.75
C LEU A 153 -12.60 -7.82 -10.78
N VAL A 154 -13.77 -8.25 -11.27
CA VAL A 154 -14.79 -8.93 -10.45
C VAL A 154 -14.60 -10.45 -10.55
N ILE A 155 -13.54 -10.97 -9.96
CA ILE A 155 -13.15 -12.39 -10.04
C ILE A 155 -14.21 -13.35 -9.46
N PRO A 156 -14.87 -13.08 -8.30
CA PRO A 156 -15.85 -14.01 -7.73
C PRO A 156 -17.07 -14.30 -8.63
N ARG A 157 -17.42 -13.38 -9.53
CA ARG A 157 -18.55 -13.58 -10.46
C ARG A 157 -18.26 -14.52 -11.62
N GLY A 158 -16.99 -14.82 -11.87
CA GLY A 158 -16.55 -15.72 -12.95
C GLY A 158 -16.28 -17.16 -12.49
N ARG A 159 -16.26 -17.44 -11.19
CA ARG A 159 -16.11 -18.79 -10.65
C ARG A 159 -17.49 -19.31 -10.23
N VAL A 160 -17.99 -20.26 -11.01
CA VAL A 160 -19.04 -21.15 -10.53
C VAL A 160 -18.34 -22.08 -9.53
N VAL A 161 -18.67 -21.97 -8.25
CA VAL A 161 -18.23 -22.88 -7.18
C VAL A 161 -19.11 -24.12 -7.25
#